data_1bab8bb579489a555732898fa2ff31b2
#
_entry.id   1bab8bb579489a555732898fa2ff31b2
#
_cell.length_a   1.000
_cell.length_b   1.000
_cell.length_c   1.000
_cell.angle_alpha   90.00
_cell.angle_beta   90.00
_cell.angle_gamma   90.00
#
_symmetry.space_group_name_H-M   'P 1'
#
loop_
_entity.id
_entity.type
_entity.pdbx_description
1 polymer ?
#
loop_
_entity_poly.entity_id
_entity_poly.type
_entity_poly.pdbx_seq_one_letter_code
_entity_poly.pdbx_strand_id
1 'polypeptide(L)'
;MSAVLITGMSGAGKSTIAQVLARRGLASLDADGDPLLARSVDSDGNVVEDPSVPDFAWLARHSWAWDPARLDVLIRTAAPATLYVCGGAANELELADRFTQMFLLEIDEPTMLARLDAPSRDNEWGRIGDTREHLRRRLPGHQDRLRAFGAIPIDARQPLDQVVDAIFSYMLASSATSQVSKPSNQPAR
;
A
#
# COMPACT_ATOMS: atom_id res chain seq x y z
N MET A 1 -18.73 -4.36 2.76
CA MET A 1 -17.75 -3.84 1.83
C MET A 1 -16.39 -4.32 2.32
N SER A 2 -15.50 -4.71 1.44
CA SER A 2 -14.19 -5.27 1.83
C SER A 2 -13.10 -4.58 1.03
N ALA A 3 -12.04 -4.14 1.71
CA ALA A 3 -10.83 -3.67 1.08
C ALA A 3 -9.61 -4.31 1.73
N VAL A 4 -8.57 -4.49 0.95
CA VAL A 4 -7.26 -5.03 1.36
C VAL A 4 -6.20 -4.01 0.98
N LEU A 5 -5.34 -3.66 1.91
CA LEU A 5 -4.20 -2.78 1.65
C LEU A 5 -2.95 -3.59 1.32
N ILE A 6 -2.28 -3.23 0.24
CA ILE A 6 -0.96 -3.73 -0.14
C ILE A 6 -0.03 -2.51 -0.15
N THR A 7 0.72 -2.35 0.93
CA THR A 7 1.60 -1.19 1.15
C THR A 7 3.07 -1.57 1.14
N GLY A 8 3.92 -0.58 1.19
CA GLY A 8 5.38 -0.72 1.22
C GLY A 8 6.08 0.52 0.66
N MET A 9 7.38 0.60 0.86
CA MET A 9 8.19 1.72 0.41
C MET A 9 8.19 1.86 -1.13
N SER A 10 8.55 3.02 -1.62
CA SER A 10 8.80 3.24 -3.06
C SER A 10 9.81 2.19 -3.58
N GLY A 11 9.54 1.60 -4.74
CA GLY A 11 10.33 0.47 -5.26
C GLY A 11 9.90 -0.91 -4.76
N ALA A 12 8.95 -1.03 -3.80
CA ALA A 12 8.47 -2.33 -3.32
C ALA A 12 7.64 -3.12 -4.35
N GLY A 13 7.12 -2.47 -5.41
CA GLY A 13 6.39 -3.16 -6.48
C GLY A 13 4.86 -3.03 -6.39
N LYS A 14 4.33 -2.10 -5.61
CA LYS A 14 2.89 -1.87 -5.40
C LYS A 14 2.11 -1.71 -6.70
N SER A 15 2.52 -0.78 -7.57
CA SER A 15 1.87 -0.53 -8.86
C SER A 15 1.91 -1.74 -9.79
N THR A 16 3.01 -2.51 -9.75
CA THR A 16 3.14 -3.76 -10.52
C THR A 16 2.13 -4.80 -10.04
N ILE A 17 1.96 -4.94 -8.71
CA ILE A 17 0.95 -5.85 -8.15
C ILE A 17 -0.46 -5.38 -8.53
N ALA A 18 -0.77 -4.08 -8.45
CA ALA A 18 -2.07 -3.55 -8.88
C ALA A 18 -2.40 -3.97 -10.31
N GLN A 19 -1.43 -3.84 -11.23
CA GLN A 19 -1.59 -4.26 -12.63
C GLN A 19 -1.80 -5.77 -12.79
N VAL A 20 -1.09 -6.61 -12.00
CA VAL A 20 -1.29 -8.07 -12.04
C VAL A 20 -2.68 -8.44 -11.56
N LEU A 21 -3.14 -7.84 -10.45
CA LEU A 21 -4.48 -8.08 -9.92
C LEU A 21 -5.57 -7.67 -10.92
N ALA A 22 -5.42 -6.50 -11.55
CA ALA A 22 -6.33 -6.04 -12.61
C ALA A 22 -6.39 -7.02 -13.78
N ARG A 23 -5.24 -7.51 -14.27
CA ARG A 23 -5.17 -8.53 -15.34
C ARG A 23 -5.82 -9.86 -14.96
N ARG A 24 -5.87 -10.19 -13.66
CA ARG A 24 -6.61 -11.35 -13.13
C ARG A 24 -8.11 -11.09 -12.92
N GLY A 25 -8.62 -9.92 -13.32
CA GLY A 25 -10.03 -9.54 -13.21
C GLY A 25 -10.46 -9.12 -11.80
N LEU A 26 -9.52 -8.80 -10.92
CA LEU A 26 -9.80 -8.35 -9.56
C LEU A 26 -9.92 -6.82 -9.52
N ALA A 27 -10.80 -6.31 -8.65
CA ALA A 27 -10.89 -4.88 -8.41
C ALA A 27 -9.64 -4.40 -7.67
N SER A 28 -8.74 -3.74 -8.37
CA SER A 28 -7.48 -3.23 -7.84
C SER A 28 -7.28 -1.77 -8.20
N LEU A 29 -6.65 -1.04 -7.30
CA LEU A 29 -6.34 0.37 -7.39
C LEU A 29 -4.84 0.59 -7.18
N ASP A 30 -4.17 1.23 -8.13
CA ASP A 30 -2.89 1.90 -7.86
C ASP A 30 -3.20 3.27 -7.24
N ALA A 31 -3.04 3.36 -5.91
CA ALA A 31 -3.45 4.54 -5.16
C ALA A 31 -2.64 5.78 -5.53
N ASP A 32 -1.37 5.60 -5.89
CA ASP A 32 -0.48 6.70 -6.29
C ASP A 32 -0.87 7.27 -7.68
N GLY A 33 -1.65 6.52 -8.46
CA GLY A 33 -2.17 6.93 -9.77
C GLY A 33 -3.51 7.67 -9.74
N ASP A 34 -4.20 7.78 -8.58
CA ASP A 34 -5.45 8.54 -8.44
C ASP A 34 -5.16 9.91 -7.80
N PRO A 35 -5.16 11.01 -8.59
CA PRO A 35 -4.81 12.34 -8.09
C PRO A 35 -5.88 12.96 -7.17
N LEU A 36 -7.04 12.34 -7.06
CA LEU A 36 -8.06 12.72 -6.08
C LEU A 36 -7.89 11.97 -4.75
N LEU A 37 -7.20 10.83 -4.77
CA LEU A 37 -6.93 10.04 -3.58
C LEU A 37 -5.61 10.45 -2.93
N ALA A 38 -4.52 10.44 -3.67
CA ALA A 38 -3.17 10.56 -3.14
C ALA A 38 -2.52 11.87 -3.56
N ARG A 39 -2.09 12.67 -2.58
CA ARG A 39 -1.55 14.02 -2.79
C ARG A 39 -0.54 14.38 -1.72
N SER A 40 0.36 15.30 -2.04
CA SER A 40 1.20 15.95 -1.03
C SER A 40 0.39 16.95 -0.23
N VAL A 41 0.59 16.92 1.09
CA VAL A 41 -0.08 17.81 2.05
C VAL A 41 0.96 18.41 3.00
N ASP A 42 0.66 19.61 3.50
CA ASP A 42 1.40 20.25 4.60
C ASP A 42 1.00 19.69 5.98
N SER A 43 1.56 20.25 7.05
CA SER A 43 1.25 19.85 8.44
C SER A 43 -0.20 20.08 8.85
N ASP A 44 -0.92 20.98 8.17
CA ASP A 44 -2.32 21.30 8.44
C ASP A 44 -3.29 20.48 7.57
N GLY A 45 -2.74 19.62 6.70
CA GLY A 45 -3.50 18.78 5.78
C GLY A 45 -3.93 19.47 4.47
N ASN A 46 -3.44 20.68 4.20
CA ASN A 46 -3.74 21.38 2.94
C ASN A 46 -2.93 20.76 1.80
N VAL A 47 -3.57 20.59 0.65
CA VAL A 47 -2.91 20.09 -0.56
C VAL A 47 -1.88 21.09 -1.05
N VAL A 48 -0.69 20.60 -1.35
CA VAL A 48 0.43 21.38 -1.89
C VAL A 48 0.92 20.78 -3.20
N GLU A 49 1.51 21.63 -4.04
CA GLU A 49 2.21 21.17 -5.24
C GLU A 49 3.61 20.67 -4.91
N ASP A 50 4.00 19.58 -5.55
CA ASP A 50 5.36 19.05 -5.41
C ASP A 50 6.35 19.96 -6.17
N PRO A 51 7.48 20.33 -5.56
CA PRO A 51 8.53 21.01 -6.29
C PRO A 51 9.19 20.04 -7.29
N SER A 52 9.70 20.57 -8.38
CA SER A 52 10.43 19.77 -9.37
C SER A 52 11.68 19.07 -8.78
N VAL A 53 12.26 19.65 -7.73
CA VAL A 53 13.43 19.11 -7.02
C VAL A 53 13.17 19.20 -5.50
N PRO A 54 12.55 18.20 -4.87
CA PRO A 54 12.32 18.18 -3.42
C PRO A 54 13.62 18.13 -2.64
N ASP A 55 13.81 19.06 -1.70
CA ASP A 55 14.89 19.06 -0.73
C ASP A 55 14.44 18.50 0.64
N PHE A 56 15.39 18.24 1.55
CA PHE A 56 15.07 17.76 2.90
C PHE A 56 14.18 18.72 3.69
N ALA A 57 14.28 20.03 3.46
CA ALA A 57 13.46 21.00 4.16
C ALA A 57 11.98 20.90 3.73
N TRP A 58 11.75 20.65 2.45
CA TRP A 58 10.42 20.40 1.91
C TRP A 58 9.89 19.04 2.40
N LEU A 59 10.70 17.97 2.27
CA LEU A 59 10.36 16.61 2.68
C LEU A 59 10.04 16.48 4.18
N ALA A 60 10.62 17.35 5.02
CA ALA A 60 10.36 17.36 6.46
C ALA A 60 9.01 18.00 6.84
N ARG A 61 8.43 18.83 5.96
CA ARG A 61 7.21 19.60 6.23
C ARG A 61 5.99 19.10 5.47
N HIS A 62 6.19 18.20 4.51
CA HIS A 62 5.12 17.70 3.65
C HIS A 62 5.06 16.18 3.68
N SER A 63 3.88 15.65 3.45
CA SER A 63 3.62 14.21 3.48
C SER A 63 2.76 13.81 2.30
N TRP A 64 3.01 12.63 1.75
CA TRP A 64 2.13 11.97 0.81
C TRP A 64 0.97 11.35 1.59
N ALA A 65 -0.24 11.80 1.38
CA ALA A 65 -1.42 11.38 2.14
C ALA A 65 -2.61 11.04 1.24
N TRP A 66 -3.49 10.19 1.75
CA TRP A 66 -4.73 9.83 1.10
C TRP A 66 -5.89 10.64 1.64
N ASP A 67 -6.80 11.05 0.73
CA ASP A 67 -8.10 11.63 1.07
C ASP A 67 -9.03 10.51 1.58
N PRO A 68 -9.47 10.56 2.87
CA PRO A 68 -10.32 9.52 3.43
C PRO A 68 -11.68 9.40 2.73
N ALA A 69 -12.27 10.52 2.33
CA ALA A 69 -13.59 10.52 1.68
C ALA A 69 -13.50 9.90 0.27
N ARG A 70 -12.42 10.19 -0.46
CA ARG A 70 -12.17 9.57 -1.77
C ARG A 70 -11.95 8.07 -1.64
N LEU A 71 -11.16 7.62 -0.66
CA LEU A 71 -10.96 6.20 -0.38
C LEU A 71 -12.29 5.49 -0.09
N ASP A 72 -13.14 6.08 0.75
CA ASP A 72 -14.45 5.54 1.08
C ASP A 72 -15.37 5.42 -0.16
N VAL A 73 -15.30 6.37 -1.08
CA VAL A 73 -16.04 6.31 -2.37
C VAL A 73 -15.54 5.13 -3.21
N LEU A 74 -14.22 4.96 -3.34
CA LEU A 74 -13.61 3.89 -4.14
C LEU A 74 -13.97 2.51 -3.59
N ILE A 75 -13.90 2.32 -2.27
CA ILE A 75 -14.29 1.06 -1.61
C ILE A 75 -15.77 0.75 -1.84
N ARG A 76 -16.65 1.75 -1.74
CA ARG A 76 -18.08 1.56 -2.01
C ARG A 76 -18.36 1.20 -3.47
N THR A 77 -17.65 1.84 -4.39
CA THR A 77 -17.83 1.60 -5.84
C THR A 77 -17.41 0.20 -6.25
N ALA A 78 -16.41 -0.38 -5.60
CA ALA A 78 -15.95 -1.74 -5.88
C ALA A 78 -16.92 -2.83 -5.37
N ALA A 79 -17.83 -2.51 -4.45
CA ALA A 79 -18.76 -3.48 -3.87
C ALA A 79 -19.66 -4.13 -4.94
N PRO A 80 -19.96 -5.46 -4.82
CA PRO A 80 -19.65 -6.36 -3.71
C PRO A 80 -18.24 -6.96 -3.74
N ALA A 81 -17.42 -6.68 -4.74
CA ALA A 81 -16.05 -7.19 -4.82
C ALA A 81 -15.16 -6.59 -3.71
N THR A 82 -14.10 -7.31 -3.36
CA THR A 82 -13.02 -6.78 -2.52
C THR A 82 -12.14 -5.84 -3.34
N LEU A 83 -11.92 -4.61 -2.88
CA LEU A 83 -10.97 -3.68 -3.48
C LEU A 83 -9.56 -3.93 -2.94
N TYR A 84 -8.61 -4.19 -3.81
CA TYR A 84 -7.18 -4.24 -3.48
C TYR A 84 -6.56 -2.85 -3.71
N VAL A 85 -6.26 -2.16 -2.64
CA VAL A 85 -5.61 -0.83 -2.68
C VAL A 85 -4.10 -1.04 -2.60
N CYS A 86 -3.39 -0.75 -3.67
CA CYS A 86 -1.94 -0.85 -3.77
C CYS A 86 -1.33 0.55 -3.71
N GLY A 87 -0.72 0.90 -2.59
CA GLY A 87 -0.17 2.24 -2.36
C GLY A 87 0.44 2.37 -0.98
N GLY A 88 0.95 3.55 -0.65
CA GLY A 88 1.42 3.87 0.68
C GLY A 88 1.22 5.35 0.97
N ALA A 89 0.83 5.69 2.18
CA ALA A 89 0.56 7.06 2.61
C ALA A 89 1.03 7.29 4.04
N ALA A 90 1.29 8.55 4.39
CA ALA A 90 1.68 8.90 5.76
C ALA A 90 0.57 8.58 6.76
N ASN A 91 -0.70 8.72 6.34
CA ASN A 91 -1.89 8.47 7.14
C ASN A 91 -2.50 7.07 6.94
N GLU A 92 -1.79 6.11 6.32
CA GLU A 92 -2.33 4.77 6.03
C GLU A 92 -2.76 4.00 7.28
N LEU A 93 -2.10 4.19 8.41
CA LEU A 93 -2.47 3.56 9.69
C LEU A 93 -3.70 4.20 10.34
N GLU A 94 -3.95 5.49 10.11
CA GLU A 94 -5.18 6.18 10.55
C GLU A 94 -6.40 5.68 9.78
N LEU A 95 -6.19 5.16 8.59
CA LEU A 95 -7.23 4.62 7.70
C LEU A 95 -7.35 3.09 7.80
N ALA A 96 -6.64 2.46 8.72
CA ALA A 96 -6.53 1.00 8.81
C ALA A 96 -7.88 0.30 9.06
N ASP A 97 -8.82 0.95 9.72
CA ASP A 97 -10.18 0.46 9.98
C ASP A 97 -11.01 0.20 8.71
N ARG A 98 -10.59 0.76 7.58
CA ARG A 98 -11.20 0.56 6.25
C ARG A 98 -10.77 -0.74 5.59
N PHE A 99 -9.71 -1.36 6.08
CA PHE A 99 -9.10 -2.54 5.48
C PHE A 99 -9.34 -3.78 6.34
N THR A 100 -9.75 -4.85 5.72
CA THR A 100 -9.89 -6.16 6.40
C THR A 100 -8.56 -6.84 6.62
N GLN A 101 -7.57 -6.52 5.79
CA GLN A 101 -6.18 -6.97 5.91
C GLN A 101 -5.22 -5.93 5.34
N MET A 102 -4.00 -5.92 5.89
CA MET A 102 -2.89 -5.11 5.39
C MET A 102 -1.68 -6.01 5.13
N PHE A 103 -1.14 -5.94 3.92
CA PHE A 103 0.10 -6.61 3.52
C PHE A 103 1.21 -5.59 3.36
N LEU A 104 2.35 -5.86 3.98
CA LEU A 104 3.57 -5.06 3.83
C LEU A 104 4.52 -5.74 2.85
N LEU A 105 4.76 -5.10 1.73
CA LEU A 105 5.81 -5.52 0.78
C LEU A 105 7.17 -5.12 1.33
N GLU A 106 7.91 -6.09 1.84
CA GLU A 106 9.24 -5.88 2.41
C GLU A 106 10.33 -6.00 1.37
N ILE A 107 11.21 -5.02 1.37
CA ILE A 107 12.43 -5.01 0.56
C ILE A 107 13.61 -4.53 1.40
N ASP A 108 14.81 -4.91 0.99
CA ASP A 108 16.04 -4.33 1.51
C ASP A 108 16.46 -3.08 0.71
N GLU A 109 17.39 -2.33 1.25
CA GLU A 109 17.91 -1.11 0.60
C GLU A 109 18.52 -1.40 -0.78
N PRO A 110 19.37 -2.42 -0.98
CA PRO A 110 19.91 -2.71 -2.30
C PRO A 110 18.83 -2.99 -3.35
N THR A 111 17.81 -3.77 -3.00
CA THR A 111 16.66 -4.06 -3.89
C THR A 111 15.88 -2.79 -4.21
N MET A 112 15.62 -1.95 -3.19
CA MET A 112 14.95 -0.67 -3.38
C MET A 112 15.70 0.19 -4.38
N LEU A 113 16.99 0.41 -4.16
CA LEU A 113 17.82 1.27 -5.01
C LEU A 113 17.89 0.74 -6.45
N ALA A 114 18.10 -0.55 -6.63
CA ALA A 114 18.13 -1.17 -7.96
C ALA A 114 16.81 -0.96 -8.73
N ARG A 115 15.66 -1.05 -8.04
CA ARG A 115 14.35 -0.82 -8.65
C ARG A 115 14.04 0.66 -8.90
N LEU A 116 14.52 1.56 -8.05
CA LEU A 116 14.43 3.00 -8.29
C LEU A 116 15.19 3.41 -9.55
N ASP A 117 16.33 2.77 -9.81
CA ASP A 117 17.19 3.05 -10.97
C ASP A 117 16.75 2.33 -12.27
N ALA A 118 15.75 1.44 -12.19
CA ALA A 118 15.30 0.68 -13.35
C ALA A 118 14.84 1.60 -14.50
N PRO A 119 15.34 1.43 -15.74
CA PRO A 119 14.97 2.30 -16.87
C PRO A 119 13.47 2.25 -17.23
N SER A 120 12.81 1.15 -16.90
CA SER A 120 11.36 0.96 -17.14
C SER A 120 10.46 1.68 -16.15
N ARG A 121 11.04 2.39 -15.18
CA ARG A 121 10.27 3.09 -14.15
C ARG A 121 9.98 4.53 -14.59
N ASP A 122 8.70 4.86 -14.76
CA ASP A 122 8.25 6.19 -15.18
C ASP A 122 8.20 7.20 -14.01
N ASN A 123 8.06 6.74 -12.76
CA ASN A 123 8.04 7.60 -11.58
C ASN A 123 9.46 8.02 -11.19
N GLU A 124 9.70 9.34 -11.15
CA GLU A 124 11.01 9.93 -10.81
C GLU A 124 11.28 10.00 -9.29
N TRP A 125 10.29 9.76 -8.43
CA TRP A 125 10.49 9.77 -6.98
C TRP A 125 11.54 8.73 -6.55
N GLY A 126 12.54 9.19 -5.84
CA GLY A 126 13.76 8.43 -5.51
C GLY A 126 14.90 8.62 -6.50
N ARG A 127 14.73 9.50 -7.52
CA ARG A 127 15.79 9.89 -8.47
C ARG A 127 16.03 11.40 -8.50
N ILE A 128 15.09 12.20 -7.99
CA ILE A 128 15.17 13.67 -8.00
C ILE A 128 15.44 14.21 -6.60
N GLY A 129 16.19 15.29 -6.50
CA GLY A 129 16.50 15.99 -5.25
C GLY A 129 16.99 15.06 -4.14
N ASP A 130 16.53 15.31 -2.93
CA ASP A 130 16.89 14.52 -1.75
C ASP A 130 16.01 13.29 -1.54
N THR A 131 15.11 12.97 -2.47
CA THR A 131 14.12 11.88 -2.32
C THR A 131 14.76 10.51 -2.12
N ARG A 132 15.89 10.22 -2.80
CA ARG A 132 16.61 8.94 -2.64
C ARG A 132 17.09 8.73 -1.22
N GLU A 133 17.80 9.73 -0.67
CA GLU A 133 18.33 9.63 0.69
C GLU A 133 17.23 9.66 1.73
N HIS A 134 16.15 10.39 1.48
CA HIS A 134 14.94 10.37 2.31
C HIS A 134 14.34 8.95 2.39
N LEU A 135 14.19 8.25 1.26
CA LEU A 135 13.69 6.88 1.21
C LEU A 135 14.62 5.91 1.96
N ARG A 136 15.95 6.03 1.77
CA ARG A 136 16.95 5.19 2.45
C ARG A 136 16.83 5.30 3.96
N ARG A 137 16.75 6.53 4.49
CA ARG A 137 16.64 6.79 5.93
C ARG A 137 15.34 6.28 6.52
N ARG A 138 14.25 6.30 5.75
CA ARG A 138 12.92 5.92 6.23
C ARG A 138 12.66 4.42 6.12
N LEU A 139 13.34 3.70 5.24
CA LEU A 139 13.02 2.31 4.91
C LEU A 139 12.92 1.40 6.16
N PRO A 140 13.91 1.34 7.07
CA PRO A 140 13.82 0.45 8.24
C PRO A 140 12.65 0.82 9.15
N GLY A 141 12.57 2.07 9.57
CA GLY A 141 11.54 2.53 10.50
C GLY A 141 10.12 2.43 9.93
N HIS A 142 9.94 2.60 8.61
CA HIS A 142 8.66 2.42 7.95
C HIS A 142 8.20 0.96 8.02
N GLN A 143 9.06 0.02 7.69
CA GLN A 143 8.75 -1.41 7.74
C GLN A 143 8.48 -1.88 9.19
N ASP A 144 9.29 -1.44 10.15
CA ASP A 144 9.12 -1.78 11.56
C ASP A 144 7.79 -1.26 12.11
N ARG A 145 7.41 -0.03 11.76
CA ARG A 145 6.13 0.58 12.17
C ARG A 145 4.94 -0.22 11.66
N LEU A 146 4.96 -0.63 10.40
CA LEU A 146 3.87 -1.39 9.79
C LEU A 146 3.77 -2.82 10.36
N ARG A 147 4.93 -3.49 10.61
CA ARG A 147 4.94 -4.78 11.31
C ARG A 147 4.37 -4.67 12.73
N ALA A 148 4.80 -3.66 13.49
CA ALA A 148 4.32 -3.42 14.84
C ALA A 148 2.81 -3.15 14.89
N PHE A 149 2.25 -2.54 13.84
CA PHE A 149 0.81 -2.34 13.69
C PHE A 149 0.05 -3.62 13.35
N GLY A 150 0.71 -4.65 12.85
CA GLY A 150 0.09 -5.93 12.48
C GLY A 150 -0.06 -6.17 10.98
N ALA A 151 0.59 -5.37 10.14
CA ALA A 151 0.65 -5.66 8.71
C ALA A 151 1.40 -6.99 8.45
N ILE A 152 0.86 -7.82 7.56
CA ILE A 152 1.41 -9.12 7.21
C ILE A 152 2.60 -8.93 6.27
N PRO A 153 3.84 -9.30 6.68
CA PRO A 153 5.00 -9.10 5.85
C PRO A 153 5.03 -10.09 4.67
N ILE A 154 5.34 -9.57 3.49
CA ILE A 154 5.54 -10.33 2.25
C ILE A 154 6.91 -9.97 1.70
N ASP A 155 7.79 -10.95 1.54
CA ASP A 155 9.12 -10.74 0.93
C ASP A 155 8.98 -10.35 -0.56
N ALA A 156 8.99 -9.06 -0.83
CA ALA A 156 8.83 -8.53 -2.18
C ALA A 156 10.12 -8.56 -3.01
N ARG A 157 11.22 -9.18 -2.51
CA ARG A 157 12.43 -9.47 -3.29
C ARG A 157 12.24 -10.70 -4.17
N GLN A 158 11.28 -11.54 -3.84
CA GLN A 158 10.93 -12.73 -4.61
C GLN A 158 10.37 -12.36 -5.99
N PRO A 159 10.36 -13.31 -6.95
CA PRO A 159 9.65 -13.16 -8.22
C PRO A 159 8.19 -12.73 -8.01
N LEU A 160 7.69 -11.88 -8.91
CA LEU A 160 6.37 -11.25 -8.78
C LEU A 160 5.24 -12.26 -8.54
N ASP A 161 5.26 -13.39 -9.25
CA ASP A 161 4.24 -14.44 -9.10
C ASP A 161 4.24 -15.03 -7.69
N GLN A 162 5.41 -15.25 -7.10
CA GLN A 162 5.53 -15.75 -5.72
C GLN A 162 5.02 -14.73 -4.70
N VAL A 163 5.27 -13.44 -4.92
CA VAL A 163 4.74 -12.36 -4.06
C VAL A 163 3.21 -12.35 -4.10
N VAL A 164 2.63 -12.43 -5.29
CA VAL A 164 1.18 -12.45 -5.47
C VAL A 164 0.57 -13.72 -4.87
N ASP A 165 1.18 -14.89 -5.09
CA ASP A 165 0.71 -16.16 -4.54
C ASP A 165 0.78 -16.18 -3.00
N ALA A 166 1.80 -15.56 -2.40
CA ALA A 166 1.89 -15.41 -0.95
C ALA A 166 0.71 -14.58 -0.39
N ILE A 167 0.36 -13.45 -1.02
CA ILE A 167 -0.79 -12.63 -0.63
C ILE A 167 -2.09 -13.47 -0.65
N PHE A 168 -2.34 -14.20 -1.75
CA PHE A 168 -3.54 -15.02 -1.87
C PHE A 168 -3.58 -16.19 -0.89
N SER A 169 -2.44 -16.81 -0.61
CA SER A 169 -2.35 -17.90 0.37
C SER A 169 -2.78 -17.43 1.77
N TYR A 170 -2.36 -16.25 2.19
CA TYR A 170 -2.81 -15.66 3.45
C TYR A 170 -4.32 -15.36 3.47
N MET A 171 -4.85 -14.82 2.37
CA MET A 171 -6.27 -14.52 2.27
C MET A 171 -7.15 -15.76 2.36
N LEU A 172 -6.76 -16.86 1.71
CA LEU A 172 -7.46 -18.14 1.77
C LEU A 172 -7.42 -18.74 3.17
N ALA A 173 -6.27 -18.71 3.85
CA ALA A 173 -6.15 -19.23 5.22
C ALA A 173 -7.02 -18.45 6.20
N SER A 174 -7.06 -17.12 6.10
CA SER A 174 -7.91 -16.27 6.96
C SER A 174 -9.40 -16.50 6.74
N SER A 175 -9.83 -16.75 5.50
CA SER A 175 -11.22 -17.05 5.17
C SER A 175 -11.67 -18.39 5.77
N ALA A 176 -10.80 -19.40 5.75
CA ALA A 176 -11.09 -20.72 6.34
C ALA A 176 -11.27 -20.66 7.87
N THR A 177 -10.43 -19.87 8.55
CA THR A 177 -10.50 -19.69 10.01
C THR A 177 -11.79 -18.99 10.44
N SER A 178 -12.27 -18.02 9.67
CA SER A 178 -13.50 -17.28 9.96
C SER A 178 -14.78 -18.12 9.82
N GLN A 179 -14.77 -19.18 9.02
CA GLN A 179 -15.92 -20.08 8.84
C GLN A 179 -16.05 -21.11 9.97
N VAL A 180 -14.97 -21.50 10.62
CA VAL A 180 -14.98 -22.48 11.72
C VAL A 180 -15.52 -21.87 13.03
N SER A 181 -15.54 -20.57 13.18
CA SER A 181 -15.92 -19.85 14.41
C SER A 181 -17.43 -19.54 14.52
N LYS A 182 -18.29 -19.96 13.59
CA LYS A 182 -19.74 -19.82 13.76
C LYS A 182 -20.30 -21.05 14.50
N PRO A 183 -20.74 -20.93 15.78
CA PRO A 183 -21.44 -22.02 16.46
C PRO A 183 -22.75 -22.30 15.72
N SER A 184 -22.97 -23.58 15.39
CA SER A 184 -24.24 -24.07 14.87
C SER A 184 -25.31 -23.88 15.94
N ASN A 185 -26.10 -22.83 15.82
CA ASN A 185 -27.29 -22.64 16.65
C ASN A 185 -28.38 -23.55 16.09
N GLN A 186 -28.38 -24.85 16.51
CA GLN A 186 -29.50 -25.74 16.29
C GLN A 186 -30.54 -25.43 17.38
N PRO A 187 -31.78 -25.08 17.04
CA PRO A 187 -32.85 -25.02 18.05
C PRO A 187 -33.17 -26.42 18.52
N ALA A 188 -33.05 -26.65 19.82
CA ALA A 188 -33.57 -27.84 20.47
C ALA A 188 -35.09 -27.93 20.24
N ARG A 189 -35.53 -29.10 19.77
CA ARG A 189 -36.94 -29.50 19.69
C ARG A 189 -37.46 -29.95 21.06
#